data_0b78fa6a71bfa5f927192ed737e28ded
#
_entry.id   0b78fa6a71bfa5f927192ed737e28ded
#
_cell.length_a   1.000
_cell.length_b   1.000
_cell.length_c   1.000
_cell.angle_alpha   90.00
_cell.angle_beta   90.00
_cell.angle_gamma   90.00
#
_symmetry.space_group_name_H-M   'P 1'
#
loop_
_entity.id
_entity.type
_entity.pdbx_description
1 polymer ?
#
loop_
_entity_poly.entity_id
_entity_poly.type
_entity_poly.pdbx_seq_one_letter_code
_entity_poly.pdbx_strand_id
1 'polypeptide(L)'
;MEKILLEAAKKVCINDSELINNKMEWATAHRLAVYLENYFPGFNVDCEYNKMGSEFDPKHDSYDRHKRPDIVIHRRCRTELENNLLVIEIKLENDQDDDEKKLYDFTSSPNDKRPFQYQYGLKISFLPKLQLKWFHHNFNYKVVTID
;
A
#
# COMPACT_ATOMS: atom_id res chain seq x y z
N MET A 1 6.23 0.50 -12.80
CA MET A 1 5.53 0.17 -11.54
C MET A 1 4.01 0.14 -11.71
N GLU A 2 3.37 1.21 -12.19
CA GLU A 2 1.91 1.28 -12.39
C GLU A 2 1.33 0.08 -13.17
N LYS A 3 1.93 -0.28 -14.30
CA LYS A 3 1.50 -1.43 -15.11
C LYS A 3 1.53 -2.76 -14.31
N ILE A 4 2.55 -2.95 -13.51
CA ILE A 4 2.69 -4.15 -12.67
C ILE A 4 1.55 -4.22 -11.63
N LEU A 5 1.31 -3.11 -10.94
CA LEU A 5 0.25 -3.05 -9.91
C LEU A 5 -1.13 -3.26 -10.55
N LEU A 6 -1.37 -2.67 -11.71
CA LEU A 6 -2.60 -2.87 -12.45
C LEU A 6 -2.80 -4.33 -12.88
N GLU A 7 -1.77 -4.96 -13.42
CA GLU A 7 -1.83 -6.38 -13.82
C GLU A 7 -2.08 -7.29 -12.62
N ALA A 8 -1.41 -7.05 -11.50
CA ALA A 8 -1.61 -7.81 -10.27
C ALA A 8 -3.04 -7.63 -9.71
N ALA A 9 -3.56 -6.40 -9.68
CA ALA A 9 -4.93 -6.13 -9.23
C ALA A 9 -5.97 -6.79 -10.17
N LYS A 10 -5.77 -6.75 -11.48
CA LYS A 10 -6.62 -7.48 -12.44
C LYS A 10 -6.61 -8.99 -12.23
N LYS A 11 -5.46 -9.57 -11.87
CA LYS A 11 -5.40 -11.02 -11.53
C LYS A 11 -6.27 -11.32 -10.32
N VAL A 12 -6.28 -10.47 -9.29
CA VAL A 12 -7.19 -10.64 -8.15
C VAL A 12 -8.64 -10.59 -8.61
N CYS A 13 -9.02 -9.62 -9.45
CA CYS A 13 -10.38 -9.53 -9.98
C CYS A 13 -10.81 -10.77 -10.75
N ILE A 14 -9.90 -11.40 -11.48
CA ILE A 14 -10.21 -12.55 -12.37
C ILE A 14 -10.16 -13.87 -11.58
N ASN A 15 -9.11 -14.07 -10.78
CA ASN A 15 -8.83 -15.37 -10.18
C ASN A 15 -9.37 -15.52 -8.75
N ASP A 16 -9.60 -14.41 -8.07
CA ASP A 16 -9.98 -14.38 -6.66
C ASP A 16 -11.23 -13.50 -6.43
N SER A 17 -12.11 -13.39 -7.43
CA SER A 17 -13.30 -12.51 -7.40
C SER A 17 -14.25 -12.80 -6.23
N GLU A 18 -14.30 -14.04 -5.76
CA GLU A 18 -15.09 -14.43 -4.59
C GLU A 18 -14.65 -13.70 -3.31
N LEU A 19 -13.37 -13.38 -3.17
CA LEU A 19 -12.86 -12.63 -2.01
C LEU A 19 -13.39 -11.20 -2.02
N ILE A 20 -13.41 -10.58 -3.20
CA ILE A 20 -13.95 -9.22 -3.39
C ILE A 20 -15.46 -9.22 -3.14
N ASN A 21 -16.19 -10.15 -3.75
CA ASN A 21 -17.64 -10.24 -3.67
C ASN A 21 -18.13 -10.54 -2.24
N ASN A 22 -17.36 -11.29 -1.47
CA ASN A 22 -17.64 -11.60 -0.06
C ASN A 22 -17.01 -10.61 0.93
N LYS A 23 -16.46 -9.50 0.44
CA LYS A 23 -15.87 -8.41 1.25
C LYS A 23 -14.75 -8.89 2.18
N MET A 24 -13.92 -9.81 1.71
CA MET A 24 -12.78 -10.36 2.44
C MET A 24 -11.51 -9.54 2.18
N GLU A 25 -11.42 -8.35 2.77
CA GLU A 25 -10.36 -7.38 2.50
C GLU A 25 -8.96 -7.94 2.78
N TRP A 26 -8.75 -8.59 3.91
CA TRP A 26 -7.46 -9.18 4.26
C TRP A 26 -7.02 -10.30 3.31
N ALA A 27 -7.94 -11.17 2.94
CA ALA A 27 -7.63 -12.23 1.98
C ALA A 27 -7.31 -11.65 0.60
N THR A 28 -8.01 -10.59 0.20
CA THR A 28 -7.76 -9.85 -1.04
C THR A 28 -6.37 -9.21 -1.01
N ALA A 29 -5.99 -8.56 0.10
CA ALA A 29 -4.66 -7.99 0.30
C ALA A 29 -3.56 -9.06 0.20
N HIS A 30 -3.75 -10.19 0.87
CA HIS A 30 -2.82 -11.30 0.81
C HIS A 30 -2.63 -11.85 -0.62
N ARG A 31 -3.73 -12.06 -1.37
CA ARG A 31 -3.64 -12.52 -2.77
C ARG A 31 -2.92 -11.53 -3.65
N LEU A 32 -3.19 -10.25 -3.50
CA LEU A 32 -2.47 -9.21 -4.22
C LEU A 32 -0.97 -9.23 -3.89
N ALA A 33 -0.59 -9.35 -2.62
CA ALA A 33 0.80 -9.45 -2.19
C ALA A 33 1.52 -10.64 -2.84
N VAL A 34 0.89 -11.82 -2.88
CA VAL A 34 1.41 -13.01 -3.56
C VAL A 34 1.67 -12.75 -5.05
N TYR A 35 0.76 -12.06 -5.74
CA TYR A 35 0.96 -11.71 -7.15
C TYR A 35 2.09 -10.69 -7.36
N LEU A 36 2.35 -9.83 -6.37
CA LEU A 36 3.39 -8.80 -6.46
C LEU A 36 4.79 -9.33 -6.16
N GLU A 37 4.94 -10.40 -5.38
CA GLU A 37 6.24 -10.89 -4.91
C GLU A 37 7.27 -11.07 -6.03
N ASN A 38 6.85 -11.63 -7.16
CA ASN A 38 7.75 -11.94 -8.27
C ASN A 38 8.16 -10.70 -9.10
N TYR A 39 7.51 -9.56 -8.90
CA TYR A 39 7.77 -8.36 -9.70
C TYR A 39 8.76 -7.38 -9.06
N PHE A 40 9.13 -7.60 -7.81
CA PHE A 40 10.01 -6.70 -7.06
C PHE A 40 11.24 -7.43 -6.51
N PRO A 41 12.14 -7.93 -7.40
CA PRO A 41 13.34 -8.60 -6.94
C PRO A 41 14.20 -7.68 -6.08
N GLY A 42 14.72 -8.19 -4.96
CA GLY A 42 15.50 -7.41 -4.00
C GLY A 42 14.68 -6.59 -3.00
N PHE A 43 13.35 -6.66 -3.07
CA PHE A 43 12.43 -6.15 -2.05
C PHE A 43 11.62 -7.28 -1.42
N ASN A 44 11.13 -7.03 -0.22
CA ASN A 44 10.15 -7.86 0.45
C ASN A 44 8.76 -7.29 0.19
N VAL A 45 7.78 -8.17 0.00
CA VAL A 45 6.36 -7.83 -0.06
C VAL A 45 5.72 -8.39 1.20
N ASP A 46 5.33 -7.51 2.12
CA ASP A 46 4.79 -7.90 3.43
C ASP A 46 3.40 -7.34 3.65
N CYS A 47 2.51 -8.17 4.21
CA CYS A 47 1.19 -7.74 4.67
C CYS A 47 1.25 -7.28 6.12
N GLU A 48 0.48 -6.22 6.45
CA GLU A 48 0.33 -5.71 7.80
C GLU A 48 1.64 -5.44 8.56
N TYR A 49 2.69 -5.07 7.85
CA TYR A 49 4.00 -4.81 8.43
C TYR A 49 4.02 -3.49 9.17
N ASN A 50 4.04 -3.54 10.50
CA ASN A 50 3.98 -2.37 11.36
C ASN A 50 5.30 -1.99 12.03
N LYS A 51 6.40 -2.62 11.65
CA LYS A 51 7.74 -2.32 12.17
C LYS A 51 8.46 -1.29 11.31
N MET A 52 9.43 -0.66 11.92
CA MET A 52 10.21 0.38 11.28
C MET A 52 11.68 0.23 11.69
N GLY A 53 12.55 0.20 10.69
CA GLY A 53 14.01 0.17 10.83
C GLY A 53 14.52 -0.86 11.83
N SER A 54 14.55 -0.50 13.11
CA SER A 54 14.84 -1.45 14.16
C SER A 54 13.65 -2.39 14.40
N GLU A 55 13.97 -3.60 14.80
CA GLU A 55 13.00 -4.72 14.87
C GLU A 55 11.82 -4.50 15.82
N PHE A 56 11.91 -3.54 16.71
CA PHE A 56 10.98 -3.40 17.84
C PHE A 56 10.13 -2.14 17.79
N ASP A 57 10.44 -1.19 16.90
CA ASP A 57 9.71 0.07 16.84
C ASP A 57 8.48 -0.05 15.93
N PRO A 58 7.26 0.02 16.46
CA PRO A 58 6.05 0.04 15.66
C PRO A 58 5.90 1.36 14.90
N LYS A 59 5.24 1.32 13.75
CA LYS A 59 4.88 2.52 13.01
C LYS A 59 3.72 3.25 13.69
N HIS A 60 3.85 4.55 13.79
CA HIS A 60 2.84 5.44 14.36
C HIS A 60 2.43 6.53 13.36
N ASP A 61 1.23 7.06 13.49
CA ASP A 61 0.79 8.23 12.73
C ASP A 61 1.21 9.54 13.41
N SER A 62 0.81 10.69 12.82
CA SER A 62 1.05 12.02 13.39
C SER A 62 0.43 12.24 14.77
N TYR A 63 -0.47 11.36 15.20
CA TYR A 63 -1.12 11.35 16.51
C TYR A 63 -0.62 10.22 17.42
N ASP A 64 0.55 9.65 17.09
CA ASP A 64 1.17 8.55 17.84
C ASP A 64 0.32 7.27 17.90
N ARG A 65 -0.54 7.04 16.90
CA ARG A 65 -1.32 5.81 16.76
C ARG A 65 -0.56 4.77 15.95
N HIS A 66 -0.63 3.52 16.38
CA HIS A 66 -0.08 2.40 15.61
C HIS A 66 -0.71 2.33 14.23
N LYS A 67 0.14 2.30 13.19
CA LYS A 67 -0.30 2.13 11.81
C LYS A 67 0.15 0.80 11.25
N ARG A 68 -0.80 0.13 10.62
CA ARG A 68 -0.60 -1.16 9.99
C ARG A 68 -1.09 -1.06 8.55
N PRO A 69 -0.18 -0.79 7.59
CA PRO A 69 -0.56 -0.79 6.19
C PRO A 69 -0.92 -2.20 5.71
N ASP A 70 -1.85 -2.30 4.75
CA ASP A 70 -2.27 -3.60 4.23
C ASP A 70 -1.13 -4.34 3.54
N ILE A 71 -0.36 -3.64 2.69
CA ILE A 71 0.82 -4.21 2.02
C ILE A 71 1.94 -3.16 1.98
N VAL A 72 3.17 -3.61 2.15
CA VAL A 72 4.37 -2.79 1.91
C VAL A 72 5.34 -3.53 1.00
N ILE A 73 6.02 -2.76 0.14
CA ILE A 73 7.14 -3.23 -0.67
C ILE A 73 8.37 -2.47 -0.20
N HIS A 74 9.27 -3.18 0.47
CA HIS A 74 10.38 -2.56 1.16
C HIS A 74 11.57 -3.53 1.34
N ARG A 75 12.66 -3.05 1.89
CA ARG A 75 13.72 -3.88 2.47
C ARG A 75 13.58 -3.84 3.98
N ARG A 76 13.34 -4.99 4.59
CA ARG A 76 13.12 -5.13 6.04
C ARG A 76 14.28 -4.55 6.84
N CYS A 77 14.00 -4.01 8.03
CA CYS A 77 14.98 -3.46 8.96
C CYS A 77 15.79 -2.27 8.39
N ARG A 78 15.19 -1.52 7.45
CA ARG A 78 15.78 -0.31 6.85
C ARG A 78 14.82 0.87 7.00
N THR A 79 15.39 2.06 7.24
CA THR A 79 14.63 3.31 7.41
C THR A 79 14.79 4.27 6.25
N GLU A 80 15.87 4.13 5.48
CA GLU A 80 16.18 5.03 4.38
C GLU A 80 15.11 4.93 3.28
N LEU A 81 14.76 6.05 2.70
CA LEU A 81 13.69 6.17 1.71
C LEU A 81 13.84 5.21 0.53
N GLU A 82 15.08 5.02 0.05
CA GLU A 82 15.36 4.08 -1.05
C GLU A 82 15.05 2.62 -0.74
N ASN A 83 14.93 2.28 0.53
CA ASN A 83 14.58 0.93 0.98
C ASN A 83 13.07 0.74 1.23
N ASN A 84 12.29 1.81 1.21
CA ASN A 84 10.85 1.82 1.43
C ASN A 84 10.15 2.29 0.15
N LEU A 85 9.89 1.34 -0.76
CA LEU A 85 9.44 1.67 -2.11
C LEU A 85 7.98 2.07 -2.16
N LEU A 86 7.08 1.25 -1.64
CA LEU A 86 5.65 1.41 -1.82
C LEU A 86 4.87 0.95 -0.60
N VAL A 87 3.88 1.74 -0.20
CA VAL A 87 2.85 1.37 0.77
C VAL A 87 1.50 1.32 0.09
N ILE A 88 0.72 0.27 0.34
CA ILE A 88 -0.58 0.04 -0.31
C ILE A 88 -1.65 -0.11 0.76
N GLU A 89 -2.76 0.59 0.56
CA GLU A 89 -4.02 0.40 1.28
C GLU A 89 -5.07 -0.13 0.29
N ILE A 90 -5.85 -1.11 0.73
CA ILE A 90 -6.88 -1.76 -0.08
C ILE A 90 -8.25 -1.40 0.45
N LYS A 91 -9.17 -1.13 -0.47
CA LYS A 91 -10.60 -1.04 -0.20
C LYS A 91 -11.36 -1.90 -1.20
N LEU A 92 -12.30 -2.67 -0.70
CA LEU A 92 -13.18 -3.43 -1.58
C LEU A 92 -14.24 -2.53 -2.21
N GLU A 93 -14.69 -1.52 -1.49
CA GLU A 93 -15.61 -0.49 -1.99
C GLU A 93 -14.88 0.87 -1.97
N ASN A 94 -15.23 1.75 -2.91
CA ASN A 94 -14.66 3.09 -2.95
C ASN A 94 -15.32 3.96 -1.87
N ASP A 95 -14.81 3.88 -0.67
CA ASP A 95 -15.30 4.61 0.48
C ASP A 95 -14.36 5.79 0.83
N GLN A 96 -14.94 6.89 1.32
CA GLN A 96 -14.15 8.01 1.87
C GLN A 96 -13.77 7.65 3.30
N ASP A 97 -12.53 7.26 3.49
CA ASP A 97 -12.02 6.87 4.79
C ASP A 97 -10.65 7.51 5.11
N ASP A 98 -10.14 7.17 6.29
CA ASP A 98 -8.84 7.63 6.79
C ASP A 98 -7.63 7.02 6.07
N ASP A 99 -7.81 6.10 5.11
CA ASP A 99 -6.69 5.43 4.42
C ASP A 99 -5.90 6.40 3.54
N GLU A 100 -6.56 7.38 2.93
CA GLU A 100 -5.87 8.41 2.17
C GLU A 100 -4.98 9.26 3.08
N LYS A 101 -5.44 9.57 4.28
CA LYS A 101 -4.64 10.26 5.28
C LYS A 101 -3.46 9.42 5.74
N LYS A 102 -3.65 8.12 5.95
CA LYS A 102 -2.54 7.21 6.24
C LYS A 102 -1.49 7.22 5.12
N LEU A 103 -1.92 7.08 3.86
CA LEU A 103 -1.01 7.10 2.71
C LEU A 103 -0.26 8.43 2.61
N TYR A 104 -0.95 9.51 2.88
CA TYR A 104 -0.36 10.83 2.95
C TYR A 104 0.73 10.92 4.02
N ASP A 105 0.43 10.44 5.22
CA ASP A 105 1.36 10.39 6.34
C ASP A 105 2.59 9.52 6.03
N PHE A 106 2.40 8.40 5.31
CA PHE A 106 3.48 7.50 4.92
C PHE A 106 4.35 8.04 3.76
N THR A 107 3.85 9.00 2.99
CA THR A 107 4.57 9.58 1.84
C THR A 107 4.90 11.05 2.01
N SER A 108 4.75 11.60 3.22
CA SER A 108 5.06 13.00 3.52
C SER A 108 6.53 13.33 3.25
N SER A 109 6.82 14.60 3.02
CA SER A 109 8.16 15.10 2.69
C SER A 109 9.26 14.60 3.65
N PRO A 110 10.46 14.27 3.14
CA PRO A 110 11.62 13.88 3.94
C PRO A 110 12.04 14.91 5.00
N ASN A 111 11.61 16.15 4.88
CA ASN A 111 11.82 17.20 5.87
C ASN A 111 10.90 17.08 7.10
N ASP A 112 9.87 16.28 7.00
CA ASP A 112 9.03 15.91 8.12
C ASP A 112 9.80 14.86 8.94
N LYS A 113 10.03 15.10 10.21
CA LYS A 113 10.84 14.24 11.10
C LYS A 113 10.22 12.87 11.38
N ARG A 114 9.41 12.36 10.48
CA ARG A 114 8.75 11.07 10.62
C ARG A 114 9.69 9.96 10.24
N PRO A 115 9.83 8.95 11.07
CA PRO A 115 10.82 7.91 10.88
C PRO A 115 10.43 6.85 9.84
N PHE A 116 9.20 6.85 9.32
CA PHE A 116 8.74 5.91 8.30
C PHE A 116 8.23 6.67 7.08
N GLN A 117 8.98 6.58 6.01
CA GLN A 117 8.67 7.21 4.74
C GLN A 117 8.71 6.16 3.64
N TYR A 118 7.75 6.23 2.74
CA TYR A 118 7.72 5.46 1.51
C TYR A 118 7.83 6.39 0.31
N GLN A 119 8.47 5.93 -0.75
CA GLN A 119 8.60 6.72 -1.97
C GLN A 119 7.23 6.97 -2.60
N TYR A 120 6.36 5.95 -2.56
CA TYR A 120 5.02 5.99 -3.13
C TYR A 120 3.99 5.40 -2.18
N GLY A 121 2.77 5.94 -2.27
CA GLY A 121 1.57 5.38 -1.67
C GLY A 121 0.57 5.00 -2.76
N LEU A 122 -0.20 3.95 -2.53
CA LEU A 122 -1.22 3.48 -3.46
C LEU A 122 -2.46 3.05 -2.70
N LYS A 123 -3.60 3.65 -3.04
CA LYS A 123 -4.92 3.12 -2.67
C LYS A 123 -5.48 2.33 -3.84
N ILE A 124 -5.89 1.10 -3.59
CA ILE A 124 -6.57 0.25 -4.57
C ILE A 124 -8.00 0.04 -4.11
N SER A 125 -8.95 0.45 -4.92
CA SER A 125 -10.38 0.18 -4.72
C SER A 125 -10.86 -0.78 -5.80
N PHE A 126 -11.57 -1.83 -5.42
CA PHE A 126 -11.99 -2.89 -6.35
C PHE A 126 -13.39 -2.68 -6.90
N LEU A 127 -14.31 -2.14 -6.11
CA LEU A 127 -15.71 -1.94 -6.48
C LEU A 127 -16.11 -0.47 -6.42
N PRO A 128 -17.07 -0.01 -7.25
CA PRO A 128 -17.73 -0.74 -8.35
C PRO A 128 -16.81 -0.97 -9.57
N LYS A 129 -15.70 -0.25 -9.65
CA LYS A 129 -14.68 -0.36 -10.69
C LYS A 129 -13.30 -0.38 -10.06
N LEU A 130 -12.37 -1.14 -10.65
CA LEU A 130 -10.99 -1.14 -10.21
C LEU A 130 -10.38 0.25 -10.39
N GLN A 131 -9.92 0.82 -9.30
CA GLN A 131 -9.30 2.16 -9.27
C GLN A 131 -7.99 2.11 -8.49
N LEU A 132 -6.96 2.72 -9.05
CA LEU A 132 -5.66 2.93 -8.43
C LEU A 132 -5.45 4.42 -8.21
N LYS A 133 -5.32 4.84 -6.95
CA LYS A 133 -5.02 6.23 -6.59
C LYS A 133 -3.63 6.32 -5.99
N TRP A 134 -2.74 7.02 -6.68
CA TRP A 134 -1.34 7.16 -6.32
C TRP A 134 -1.07 8.39 -5.48
N PHE A 135 -0.19 8.24 -4.50
CA PHE A 135 0.29 9.30 -3.62
C PHE A 135 1.81 9.42 -3.73
N HIS A 136 2.30 10.63 -3.64
CA HIS A 136 3.72 10.94 -3.71
C HIS A 136 4.03 12.09 -2.75
N HIS A 137 5.28 12.18 -2.27
CA HIS A 137 5.70 13.22 -1.32
C HIS A 137 5.46 14.67 -1.77
N ASN A 138 5.28 14.91 -3.05
CA ASN A 138 4.98 16.23 -3.62
C ASN A 138 3.48 16.56 -3.72
N PHE A 139 2.63 15.85 -2.99
CA PHE A 139 1.17 16.07 -2.93
C PHE A 139 0.39 15.84 -4.24
N ASN A 140 1.05 15.35 -5.27
CA ASN A 140 0.38 14.99 -6.51
C ASN A 140 -0.14 13.56 -6.42
N TYR A 141 -1.45 13.41 -6.57
CA TYR A 141 -2.04 12.09 -6.75
C TYR A 141 -2.46 11.91 -8.22
N LYS A 142 -2.33 10.69 -8.71
CA LYS A 142 -2.80 10.27 -10.02
C LYS A 142 -3.86 9.19 -9.80
N VAL A 143 -5.01 9.36 -10.43
CA VAL A 143 -6.07 8.33 -10.41
C VAL A 143 -6.08 7.62 -11.75
N VAL A 144 -6.06 6.29 -11.70
CA VAL A 144 -6.24 5.40 -12.85
C VAL A 144 -7.47 4.56 -12.59
N THR A 145 -8.51 4.73 -13.39
CA THR A 145 -9.75 3.94 -13.32
C THR A 145 -9.81 3.00 -14.52
N ILE A 146 -10.22 1.77 -14.28
CA ILE A 146 -10.35 0.73 -15.29
C ILE A 146 -11.84 0.42 -15.46
N ASP A 147 -12.31 0.58 -16.68
CA ASP A 147 -13.67 0.23 -17.09
C ASP A 147 -13.84 -1.27 -17.33
#